data_912985da90769b7b3549a843547932aa
#
_entry.id   912985da90769b7b3549a843547932aa
#
_cell.length_a   1.000
_cell.length_b   1.000
_cell.length_c   1.000
_cell.angle_alpha   90.00
_cell.angle_beta   90.00
_cell.angle_gamma   90.00
#
_symmetry.space_group_name_H-M   'P 1'
#
loop_
_entity.id
_entity.type
_entity.pdbx_description
1 polymer ?
#
loop_
_entity_poly.entity_id
_entity_poly.type
_entity_poly.pdbx_seq_one_letter_code
_entity_poly.pdbx_strand_id
1 'polypeptide(L)'
;MSARNTKSGNERDPASASRGIALLMALLALTMLTLIALSMAFVSSTEVLINDNNEKRLLQLYAAESACEEARLRIRSLLDLNLVSFTDLNRTVYLVPGSSINPTSGDETTNPYFDPNFDSTLTTSILLSELGSLKFSWTRIWPKTEIRAGYSLDDAVLTTDPVFYGFNKTQSAAKPTQYVNSGTYISSHIGSPVFLVTALAKDPAGFRQAVITDIARIPCPPLQAALFSEGSVQILGSAVFVDGNDQSALSPSSLNGLESQGDIMGDASQIHGSPLAFRFFSSYSYEMASLLKMFRPPVLRDVERLNLNIAKTGAGNYEGTGVMLGALPANGNVSQSVYVDGSLSISNSSGQGILVVNGDLTISGEFTYQGLIITNGKVSLNGTGPGIRILGALLASSVNGSQTSVLDGTINLVYDSLVIRKQFDSLLYTRIAFRDF
;
A
#
# COMPACT_ATOMS: atom_id res chain seq x y z
N MET A 1 6.93 -37.46 -117.19
CA MET A 1 7.11 -38.23 -115.95
C MET A 1 7.15 -37.26 -114.79
N SER A 2 6.10 -37.24 -113.97
CA SER A 2 5.84 -36.26 -112.91
C SER A 2 6.21 -36.83 -111.54
N ALA A 3 7.05 -36.16 -110.82
CA ALA A 3 7.39 -36.50 -109.46
C ALA A 3 6.59 -35.54 -108.53
N ARG A 4 5.67 -36.09 -107.72
CA ARG A 4 4.93 -35.41 -106.70
C ARG A 4 5.78 -35.33 -105.46
N ASN A 5 6.06 -34.14 -105.02
CA ASN A 5 6.69 -33.84 -103.74
C ASN A 5 5.57 -33.58 -102.66
N THR A 6 5.39 -34.48 -101.73
CA THR A 6 4.48 -34.32 -100.58
C THR A 6 5.25 -33.73 -99.44
N LYS A 7 4.99 -32.43 -99.11
CA LYS A 7 5.45 -31.78 -97.94
C LYS A 7 4.54 -32.21 -96.78
N SER A 8 5.05 -33.03 -95.87
CA SER A 8 4.40 -33.29 -94.55
C SER A 8 4.60 -32.07 -93.66
N GLY A 9 3.56 -31.28 -93.54
CA GLY A 9 3.48 -30.20 -92.55
C GLY A 9 3.19 -30.78 -91.17
N ASN A 10 4.19 -30.69 -90.30
CA ASN A 10 4.04 -31.02 -88.91
C ASN A 10 3.33 -29.86 -88.20
N GLU A 11 1.96 -29.82 -88.30
CA GLU A 11 1.13 -28.93 -87.52
C GLU A 11 1.23 -29.34 -86.05
N ARG A 12 2.05 -28.64 -85.27
CA ARG A 12 2.06 -28.74 -83.85
C ARG A 12 0.72 -28.20 -83.34
N ASP A 13 -0.09 -29.08 -82.83
CA ASP A 13 -1.41 -28.79 -82.30
C ASP A 13 -1.30 -27.73 -81.13
N PRO A 14 -1.80 -26.48 -81.28
CA PRO A 14 -1.69 -25.40 -80.32
C PRO A 14 -2.39 -25.75 -79.02
N ALA A 15 -3.32 -26.70 -78.99
CA ALA A 15 -4.04 -27.19 -77.87
C ALA A 15 -3.13 -27.98 -76.89
N SER A 16 -2.05 -28.59 -77.31
CA SER A 16 -1.11 -29.33 -76.48
C SER A 16 -0.22 -28.37 -75.65
N ALA A 17 0.19 -27.25 -76.29
CA ALA A 17 1.02 -26.22 -75.59
C ALA A 17 0.23 -25.49 -74.53
N SER A 18 -1.09 -25.18 -74.73
CA SER A 18 -1.94 -24.53 -73.75
C SER A 18 -2.25 -25.43 -72.53
N ARG A 19 -2.36 -26.76 -72.77
CA ARG A 19 -2.52 -27.74 -71.66
C ARG A 19 -1.27 -27.82 -70.74
N GLY A 20 -0.06 -27.76 -71.34
CA GLY A 20 1.17 -27.73 -70.60
C GLY A 20 1.33 -26.50 -69.73
N ILE A 21 0.96 -25.31 -70.23
CA ILE A 21 0.98 -24.04 -69.46
C ILE A 21 -0.05 -24.05 -68.33
N ALA A 22 -1.26 -24.53 -68.58
CA ALA A 22 -2.29 -24.63 -67.55
C ALA A 22 -1.87 -25.56 -66.39
N LEU A 23 -1.22 -26.70 -66.71
CA LEU A 23 -0.68 -27.61 -65.67
C LEU A 23 0.42 -26.97 -64.86
N LEU A 24 1.32 -26.20 -65.49
CA LEU A 24 2.41 -25.50 -64.81
C LEU A 24 1.90 -24.40 -63.91
N MET A 25 0.90 -23.64 -64.36
CA MET A 25 0.22 -22.63 -63.53
C MET A 25 -0.54 -23.26 -62.36
N ALA A 26 -1.20 -24.39 -62.53
CA ALA A 26 -1.87 -25.11 -61.48
C ALA A 26 -0.86 -25.65 -60.44
N LEU A 27 0.28 -26.15 -60.86
CA LEU A 27 1.33 -26.64 -59.98
C LEU A 27 1.97 -25.49 -59.19
N LEU A 28 2.19 -24.35 -59.83
CA LEU A 28 2.72 -23.15 -59.19
C LEU A 28 1.72 -22.57 -58.17
N ALA A 29 0.43 -22.55 -58.51
CA ALA A 29 -0.61 -22.14 -57.57
C ALA A 29 -0.71 -23.09 -56.37
N LEU A 30 -0.59 -24.40 -56.59
CA LEU A 30 -0.60 -25.39 -55.51
C LEU A 30 0.64 -25.23 -54.58
N THR A 31 1.82 -25.01 -55.17
CA THR A 31 3.03 -24.77 -54.35
C THR A 31 2.94 -23.50 -53.55
N MET A 32 2.40 -22.41 -54.12
CA MET A 32 2.15 -21.17 -53.33
C MET A 32 1.16 -21.39 -52.22
N LEU A 33 0.04 -22.08 -52.46
CA LEU A 33 -0.94 -22.40 -51.42
C LEU A 33 -0.34 -23.27 -50.30
N THR A 34 0.47 -24.27 -50.66
CA THR A 34 1.12 -25.10 -49.62
C THR A 34 2.15 -24.30 -48.79
N LEU A 35 2.91 -23.38 -49.41
CA LEU A 35 3.81 -22.48 -48.67
C LEU A 35 3.07 -21.55 -47.75
N ILE A 36 1.94 -20.98 -48.18
CA ILE A 36 1.09 -20.13 -47.32
C ILE A 36 0.53 -20.95 -46.17
N ALA A 37 -0.01 -22.13 -46.43
CA ALA A 37 -0.56 -22.99 -45.38
C ALA A 37 0.52 -23.41 -44.36
N LEU A 38 1.72 -23.72 -44.83
CA LEU A 38 2.85 -24.06 -43.96
C LEU A 38 3.29 -22.86 -43.11
N SER A 39 3.38 -21.67 -43.72
CA SER A 39 3.73 -20.46 -42.97
C SER A 39 2.68 -20.13 -41.90
N MET A 40 1.38 -20.26 -42.18
CA MET A 40 0.30 -20.07 -41.21
C MET A 40 0.40 -21.09 -40.06
N ALA A 41 0.72 -22.36 -40.37
CA ALA A 41 0.92 -23.38 -39.35
C ALA A 41 2.10 -23.07 -38.42
N PHE A 42 3.21 -22.57 -38.96
CA PHE A 42 4.35 -22.11 -38.13
C PHE A 42 3.99 -20.90 -37.28
N VAL A 43 3.32 -19.89 -37.83
CA VAL A 43 2.86 -18.72 -37.02
C VAL A 43 1.93 -19.15 -35.89
N SER A 44 0.93 -19.97 -36.19
CA SER A 44 -0.01 -20.46 -35.19
C SER A 44 0.69 -21.28 -34.09
N SER A 45 1.63 -22.15 -34.46
CA SER A 45 2.39 -22.92 -33.45
C SER A 45 3.27 -22.02 -32.59
N THR A 46 3.85 -20.98 -33.15
CA THR A 46 4.65 -20.00 -32.41
C THR A 46 3.77 -19.17 -31.42
N GLU A 47 2.59 -18.75 -31.88
CA GLU A 47 1.63 -18.04 -31.03
C GLU A 47 1.17 -18.91 -29.85
N VAL A 48 0.90 -20.18 -30.06
CA VAL A 48 0.53 -21.12 -28.99
C VAL A 48 1.69 -21.25 -27.97
N LEU A 49 2.93 -21.38 -28.43
CA LEU A 49 4.09 -21.47 -27.53
C LEU A 49 4.32 -20.16 -26.75
N ILE A 50 4.13 -19.01 -27.39
CA ILE A 50 4.23 -17.71 -26.71
C ILE A 50 3.15 -17.58 -25.62
N ASN A 51 1.91 -17.96 -25.95
CA ASN A 51 0.79 -17.92 -25.00
C ASN A 51 1.01 -18.88 -23.82
N ASP A 52 1.46 -20.10 -24.05
CA ASP A 52 1.78 -21.07 -22.99
C ASP A 52 2.91 -20.55 -22.08
N ASN A 53 3.96 -19.97 -22.65
CA ASN A 53 5.04 -19.36 -21.88
C ASN A 53 4.57 -18.15 -21.05
N ASN A 54 3.71 -17.31 -21.63
CA ASN A 54 3.14 -16.17 -20.92
C ASN A 54 2.22 -16.62 -19.78
N GLU A 55 1.39 -17.62 -19.99
CA GLU A 55 0.53 -18.20 -18.97
C GLU A 55 1.36 -18.76 -17.81
N LYS A 56 2.40 -19.55 -18.10
CA LYS A 56 3.32 -20.09 -17.11
C LYS A 56 4.01 -18.98 -16.31
N ARG A 57 4.48 -17.94 -16.98
CA ARG A 57 5.11 -16.78 -16.33
C ARG A 57 4.13 -16.07 -15.40
N LEU A 58 2.89 -15.85 -15.82
CA LEU A 58 1.86 -15.22 -14.99
C LEU A 58 1.51 -16.07 -13.78
N LEU A 59 1.39 -17.39 -13.93
CA LEU A 59 1.15 -18.30 -12.82
C LEU A 59 2.28 -18.24 -11.78
N GLN A 60 3.54 -18.21 -12.22
CA GLN A 60 4.68 -18.07 -11.31
C GLN A 60 4.70 -16.71 -10.62
N LEU A 61 4.36 -15.64 -11.34
CA LEU A 61 4.25 -14.31 -10.74
C LEU A 61 3.18 -14.27 -9.64
N TYR A 62 1.98 -14.79 -9.92
CA TYR A 62 0.90 -14.86 -8.91
C TYR A 62 1.27 -15.75 -7.72
N ALA A 63 1.99 -16.84 -7.95
CA ALA A 63 2.48 -17.69 -6.86
C ALA A 63 3.47 -16.93 -5.97
N ALA A 64 4.43 -16.20 -6.55
CA ALA A 64 5.39 -15.39 -5.82
C ALA A 64 4.72 -14.22 -5.08
N GLU A 65 3.76 -13.54 -5.72
CA GLU A 65 2.97 -12.48 -5.08
C GLU A 65 2.16 -13.01 -3.89
N SER A 66 1.51 -14.17 -4.05
CA SER A 66 0.75 -14.81 -2.97
C SER A 66 1.65 -15.17 -1.80
N ALA A 67 2.87 -15.62 -2.07
CA ALA A 67 3.87 -15.90 -1.05
C ALA A 67 4.32 -14.62 -0.31
N CYS A 68 4.45 -13.49 -1.01
CA CYS A 68 4.73 -12.19 -0.38
C CYS A 68 3.56 -11.73 0.51
N GLU A 69 2.32 -11.96 0.10
CA GLU A 69 1.13 -11.63 0.91
C GLU A 69 1.04 -12.52 2.17
N GLU A 70 1.34 -13.80 2.05
CA GLU A 70 1.45 -14.69 3.21
C GLU A 70 2.54 -14.22 4.17
N ALA A 71 3.71 -13.84 3.65
CA ALA A 71 4.79 -13.27 4.45
C ALA A 71 4.33 -12.00 5.19
N ARG A 72 3.62 -11.10 4.51
CA ARG A 72 3.08 -9.87 5.08
C ARG A 72 2.15 -10.13 6.28
N LEU A 73 1.31 -11.14 6.17
CA LEU A 73 0.41 -11.53 7.27
C LEU A 73 1.19 -12.14 8.45
N ARG A 74 2.23 -12.93 8.15
CA ARG A 74 3.03 -13.58 9.17
C ARG A 74 4.01 -12.66 9.87
N ILE A 75 4.50 -11.59 9.24
CA ILE A 75 5.36 -10.59 9.88
C ILE A 75 4.71 -10.09 11.17
N ARG A 76 3.41 -9.85 11.18
CA ARG A 76 2.68 -9.45 12.38
C ARG A 76 2.79 -10.49 13.48
N SER A 77 2.49 -11.76 13.20
CA SER A 77 2.56 -12.84 14.19
C SER A 77 4.00 -13.14 14.62
N LEU A 78 4.99 -12.96 13.74
CA LEU A 78 6.40 -13.14 14.06
C LEU A 78 6.92 -12.07 15.02
N LEU A 79 6.47 -10.84 14.87
CA LEU A 79 6.77 -9.75 15.80
C LEU A 79 6.12 -9.97 17.16
N ASP A 80 4.88 -10.42 17.19
CA ASP A 80 4.16 -10.77 18.41
C ASP A 80 4.84 -11.93 19.16
N LEU A 81 5.52 -12.83 18.43
CA LEU A 81 6.30 -13.93 18.98
C LEU A 81 7.78 -13.56 19.27
N ASN A 82 8.18 -12.29 19.15
CA ASN A 82 9.58 -11.83 19.26
C ASN A 82 10.56 -12.54 18.30
N LEU A 83 10.07 -13.18 17.25
CA LEU A 83 10.91 -13.88 16.27
C LEU A 83 11.63 -12.95 15.31
N VAL A 84 11.10 -11.73 15.11
CA VAL A 84 11.73 -10.67 14.33
C VAL A 84 11.86 -9.45 15.24
N SER A 85 12.94 -9.41 16.00
CA SER A 85 13.27 -8.26 16.84
C SER A 85 14.19 -7.31 16.06
N PHE A 86 13.97 -5.98 16.25
CA PHE A 86 14.89 -4.96 15.74
C PHE A 86 16.27 -5.01 16.38
N THR A 87 16.39 -5.61 17.56
CA THR A 87 17.68 -5.81 18.23
C THR A 87 18.54 -6.86 17.52
N ASP A 88 17.94 -7.68 16.66
CA ASP A 88 18.63 -8.71 15.88
C ASP A 88 18.43 -8.49 14.38
N LEU A 89 19.08 -7.47 13.85
CA LEU A 89 19.02 -7.06 12.44
C LEU A 89 19.56 -8.12 11.46
N ASN A 90 20.29 -9.10 11.98
CA ASN A 90 20.84 -10.18 11.16
C ASN A 90 19.85 -11.33 10.97
N ARG A 91 18.79 -11.35 11.75
CA ARG A 91 17.81 -12.45 11.72
C ARG A 91 17.06 -12.50 10.41
N THR A 92 17.02 -13.69 9.82
CA THR A 92 16.28 -13.98 8.61
C THR A 92 15.25 -15.05 8.92
N VAL A 93 14.05 -14.87 8.38
CA VAL A 93 12.96 -15.85 8.51
C VAL A 93 12.64 -16.40 7.13
N TYR A 94 12.58 -17.73 7.03
CA TYR A 94 12.16 -18.41 5.82
C TYR A 94 10.78 -19.03 6.01
N LEU A 95 9.94 -18.80 5.02
CA LEU A 95 8.67 -19.53 4.87
C LEU A 95 8.89 -20.59 3.80
N VAL A 96 8.74 -21.84 4.16
CA VAL A 96 8.99 -22.99 3.28
C VAL A 96 7.84 -23.96 3.34
N PRO A 97 7.39 -24.54 2.22
CA PRO A 97 6.38 -25.58 2.20
C PRO A 97 7.03 -26.93 2.60
N GLY A 98 6.49 -27.59 3.64
CA GLY A 98 6.94 -28.94 4.05
C GLY A 98 8.01 -28.97 5.15
N SER A 99 8.31 -30.16 5.66
CA SER A 99 8.89 -30.35 6.99
C SER A 99 10.41 -30.44 7.10
N SER A 100 11.18 -30.48 6.02
CA SER A 100 12.64 -30.67 6.12
C SER A 100 13.37 -30.11 4.92
N ILE A 101 13.27 -28.80 4.76
CA ILE A 101 13.96 -28.15 3.67
C ILE A 101 15.26 -27.58 4.21
N ASN A 102 16.38 -28.04 3.64
CA ASN A 102 17.70 -27.46 3.89
C ASN A 102 18.07 -26.57 2.68
N PRO A 103 17.97 -25.24 2.82
CA PRO A 103 18.28 -24.32 1.73
C PRO A 103 19.74 -24.33 1.28
N THR A 104 20.67 -24.91 2.05
CA THR A 104 22.08 -25.00 1.68
C THR A 104 22.48 -26.33 1.05
N SER A 105 21.56 -27.29 0.96
CA SER A 105 21.83 -28.60 0.39
C SER A 105 21.75 -28.59 -1.11
N GLY A 106 22.81 -28.98 -1.79
CA GLY A 106 22.88 -29.06 -3.25
C GLY A 106 23.10 -27.70 -3.93
N ASP A 107 22.47 -27.52 -5.06
CA ASP A 107 22.48 -26.31 -5.85
C ASP A 107 21.05 -25.97 -6.35
N GLU A 108 20.89 -24.89 -7.10
CA GLU A 108 19.59 -24.48 -7.65
C GLU A 108 18.93 -25.51 -8.56
N THR A 109 19.70 -26.44 -9.15
CA THR A 109 19.17 -27.47 -10.07
C THR A 109 18.62 -28.67 -9.34
N THR A 110 19.20 -28.98 -8.20
CA THR A 110 18.85 -30.17 -7.37
C THR A 110 17.92 -29.83 -6.22
N ASN A 111 18.02 -28.59 -5.69
CA ASN A 111 17.22 -28.10 -4.58
C ASN A 111 16.42 -26.86 -4.98
N PRO A 112 15.10 -26.95 -5.20
CA PRO A 112 14.27 -25.80 -5.56
C PRO A 112 14.25 -24.70 -4.47
N TYR A 113 14.66 -25.02 -3.24
CA TYR A 113 14.71 -24.11 -2.10
C TYR A 113 16.11 -23.57 -1.83
N PHE A 114 17.07 -23.86 -2.72
CA PHE A 114 18.45 -23.43 -2.54
C PHE A 114 18.57 -21.91 -2.41
N ASP A 115 19.22 -21.47 -1.34
CA ASP A 115 19.59 -20.07 -1.12
C ASP A 115 21.04 -20.01 -0.62
N PRO A 116 21.96 -19.50 -1.45
CA PRO A 116 23.38 -19.41 -1.08
C PRO A 116 23.64 -18.46 0.11
N ASN A 117 22.67 -17.59 0.43
CA ASN A 117 22.77 -16.65 1.56
C ASN A 117 22.09 -17.18 2.84
N PHE A 118 21.69 -18.44 2.85
CA PHE A 118 21.08 -19.03 4.02
C PHE A 118 22.12 -19.24 5.12
N ASP A 119 21.87 -18.68 6.30
CA ASP A 119 22.66 -18.93 7.50
C ASP A 119 21.77 -19.56 8.58
N SER A 120 22.02 -20.82 8.88
CA SER A 120 21.24 -21.57 9.87
C SER A 120 21.34 -21.05 11.28
N THR A 121 22.40 -20.29 11.61
CA THR A 121 22.61 -19.69 12.94
C THR A 121 21.75 -18.45 13.15
N LEU A 122 21.41 -17.76 12.06
CA LEU A 122 20.64 -16.51 12.04
C LEU A 122 19.21 -16.70 11.54
N THR A 123 18.81 -17.94 11.25
CA THR A 123 17.60 -18.21 10.47
C THR A 123 16.58 -19.00 11.27
N THR A 124 15.32 -18.61 11.16
CA THR A 124 14.18 -19.37 11.64
C THR A 124 13.35 -19.81 10.44
N SER A 125 13.18 -21.14 10.28
CA SER A 125 12.27 -21.68 9.26
C SER A 125 10.89 -21.87 9.86
N ILE A 126 9.88 -21.36 9.18
CA ILE A 126 8.48 -21.54 9.56
C ILE A 126 7.79 -22.32 8.47
N LEU A 127 7.14 -23.40 8.88
CA LEU A 127 6.36 -24.23 7.98
C LEU A 127 5.09 -23.48 7.55
N LEU A 128 4.86 -23.48 6.24
CA LEU A 128 3.58 -23.05 5.69
C LEU A 128 2.63 -24.26 5.70
N SER A 129 1.51 -24.10 6.38
CA SER A 129 0.39 -25.00 6.15
C SER A 129 -0.15 -24.73 4.75
N GLU A 130 -0.13 -25.71 3.92
CA GLU A 130 -0.62 -25.81 2.55
C GLU A 130 -1.26 -24.55 1.95
N LEU A 131 -0.55 -23.89 1.06
CA LEU A 131 -1.07 -22.79 0.21
C LEU A 131 -1.76 -23.39 -1.03
N GLY A 132 -2.71 -24.30 -0.84
CA GLY A 132 -3.54 -24.85 -1.92
C GLY A 132 -2.72 -25.33 -3.13
N SER A 133 -3.13 -24.92 -4.33
CA SER A 133 -2.47 -25.25 -5.60
C SER A 133 -1.30 -24.34 -5.99
N LEU A 134 -1.07 -23.22 -5.27
CA LEU A 134 0.01 -22.31 -5.56
C LEU A 134 1.32 -22.85 -4.97
N LYS A 135 2.24 -23.21 -5.85
CA LYS A 135 3.56 -23.72 -5.49
C LYS A 135 4.59 -22.62 -5.61
N PHE A 136 5.20 -22.24 -4.50
CA PHE A 136 6.42 -21.41 -4.52
C PHE A 136 7.56 -22.16 -3.84
N SER A 137 8.79 -21.82 -4.19
CA SER A 137 9.96 -22.54 -3.66
C SER A 137 10.31 -22.07 -2.26
N TRP A 138 10.42 -20.77 -2.03
CA TRP A 138 10.67 -20.20 -0.71
C TRP A 138 10.31 -18.72 -0.66
N THR A 139 10.06 -18.25 0.54
CA THR A 139 9.91 -16.82 0.84
C THR A 139 10.85 -16.45 1.98
N ARG A 140 11.69 -15.46 1.76
CA ARG A 140 12.64 -14.95 2.73
C ARG A 140 12.20 -13.57 3.23
N ILE A 141 12.20 -13.42 4.55
CA ILE A 141 11.87 -12.19 5.25
C ILE A 141 13.07 -11.78 6.06
N TRP A 142 13.59 -10.59 5.85
CA TRP A 142 14.65 -10.03 6.65
C TRP A 142 14.48 -8.52 6.86
N PRO A 143 15.03 -7.94 7.93
CA PRO A 143 15.11 -6.49 8.08
C PRO A 143 15.86 -5.90 6.90
N LYS A 144 15.32 -4.85 6.30
CA LYS A 144 15.99 -4.12 5.23
C LYS A 144 17.12 -3.29 5.82
N THR A 145 18.34 -3.48 5.32
CA THR A 145 19.49 -2.60 5.57
C THR A 145 19.98 -2.05 4.24
N GLU A 146 20.77 -1.01 4.23
CA GLU A 146 21.32 -0.46 2.98
C GLU A 146 22.14 -1.49 2.21
N ILE A 147 23.00 -2.25 2.91
CA ILE A 147 23.79 -3.33 2.29
C ILE A 147 22.86 -4.36 1.61
N ARG A 148 21.78 -4.78 2.29
CA ARG A 148 20.83 -5.74 1.73
C ARG A 148 19.98 -5.16 0.60
N ALA A 149 19.73 -3.86 0.65
CA ALA A 149 19.03 -3.13 -0.40
C ALA A 149 19.90 -2.94 -1.65
N GLY A 150 21.22 -2.92 -1.48
CA GLY A 150 22.17 -2.68 -2.55
C GLY A 150 22.26 -1.22 -3.00
N TYR A 151 21.71 -0.28 -2.23
CA TYR A 151 21.79 1.16 -2.49
C TYR A 151 21.77 1.96 -1.19
N SER A 152 22.46 3.09 -1.17
CA SER A 152 22.44 4.05 -0.06
C SER A 152 21.23 4.97 -0.17
N LEU A 153 20.64 5.34 0.98
CA LEU A 153 19.53 6.29 1.05
C LEU A 153 20.00 7.73 1.31
N ASP A 154 21.24 7.91 1.73
CA ASP A 154 21.82 9.20 2.09
C ASP A 154 23.07 9.57 1.27
N ASP A 155 23.29 8.89 0.12
CA ASP A 155 24.42 9.05 -0.78
C ASP A 155 25.80 8.80 -0.13
N ALA A 156 25.80 8.19 1.05
CA ALA A 156 27.00 7.78 1.76
C ALA A 156 27.43 6.34 1.43
N VAL A 157 28.37 5.82 2.17
CA VAL A 157 28.80 4.43 2.09
C VAL A 157 27.67 3.52 2.60
N LEU A 158 27.41 2.42 1.90
CA LEU A 158 26.43 1.42 2.32
C LEU A 158 26.69 0.95 3.75
N THR A 159 25.69 1.05 4.61
CA THR A 159 25.77 0.66 6.01
C THR A 159 24.91 -0.57 6.32
N THR A 160 25.17 -1.18 7.48
CA THR A 160 24.30 -2.22 8.05
C THR A 160 23.10 -1.66 8.79
N ASP A 161 22.93 -0.32 8.78
CA ASP A 161 21.86 0.34 9.49
C ASP A 161 20.50 -0.05 8.93
N PRO A 162 19.50 -0.21 9.79
CA PRO A 162 18.15 -0.57 9.36
C PRO A 162 17.47 0.59 8.64
N VAL A 163 16.72 0.23 7.61
CA VAL A 163 15.88 1.16 6.87
C VAL A 163 14.52 1.28 7.56
N PHE A 164 14.08 2.52 7.78
CA PHE A 164 12.78 2.84 8.37
C PHE A 164 11.86 3.48 7.32
N TYR A 165 10.57 3.26 7.49
CA TYR A 165 9.52 3.97 6.77
C TYR A 165 8.80 4.91 7.73
N GLY A 166 8.89 6.20 7.47
CA GLY A 166 8.38 7.21 8.39
C GLY A 166 8.48 8.62 7.84
N PHE A 167 8.46 9.59 8.74
CA PHE A 167 8.46 11.00 8.40
C PHE A 167 9.78 11.66 8.80
N ASN A 168 10.29 12.53 7.94
CA ASN A 168 11.48 13.32 8.25
C ASN A 168 11.12 14.49 9.15
N LYS A 169 11.79 14.60 10.32
CA LYS A 169 11.53 15.64 11.31
C LYS A 169 12.03 17.03 10.90
N THR A 170 13.06 17.08 10.07
CA THR A 170 13.71 18.34 9.69
C THR A 170 13.04 19.02 8.51
N GLN A 171 12.15 18.32 7.81
CA GLN A 171 11.41 18.90 6.69
C GLN A 171 10.19 19.67 7.20
N SER A 172 9.93 20.82 6.59
CA SER A 172 8.74 21.63 6.86
C SER A 172 7.43 20.96 6.40
N ALA A 173 7.53 19.91 5.61
CA ALA A 173 6.39 19.13 5.14
C ALA A 173 6.49 17.65 5.59
N ALA A 174 5.41 17.14 6.18
CA ALA A 174 5.31 15.73 6.55
C ALA A 174 5.08 14.88 5.31
N LYS A 175 6.16 14.29 4.81
CA LYS A 175 6.15 13.34 3.70
C LYS A 175 6.69 12.00 4.16
N PRO A 176 5.92 10.91 3.99
CA PRO A 176 6.43 9.58 4.31
C PRO A 176 7.53 9.17 3.32
N THR A 177 8.62 8.65 3.86
CA THR A 177 9.76 8.21 3.08
C THR A 177 10.50 7.05 3.75
N GLN A 178 11.29 6.32 2.99
CA GLN A 178 12.29 5.41 3.56
C GLN A 178 13.54 6.22 3.93
N TYR A 179 14.12 5.92 5.07
CA TYR A 179 15.32 6.58 5.55
C TYR A 179 16.18 5.65 6.42
N VAL A 180 17.44 6.02 6.59
CA VAL A 180 18.36 5.40 7.55
C VAL A 180 18.47 6.31 8.76
N ASN A 181 18.59 5.74 9.95
CA ASN A 181 18.69 6.53 11.18
C ASN A 181 20.11 7.13 11.34
N SER A 182 20.45 8.10 10.52
CA SER A 182 21.76 8.77 10.50
C SER A 182 21.83 10.05 11.35
N GLY A 183 21.01 10.19 12.38
CA GLY A 183 20.97 11.39 13.25
C GLY A 183 20.19 12.58 12.68
N THR A 184 20.01 12.66 11.37
CA THR A 184 19.21 13.69 10.69
C THR A 184 17.73 13.34 10.67
N TYR A 185 17.42 12.06 10.80
CA TYR A 185 16.07 11.52 10.81
C TYR A 185 15.61 11.21 12.22
N ILE A 186 14.33 11.19 12.39
CA ILE A 186 13.71 11.00 13.70
C ILE A 186 14.07 9.63 14.27
N SER A 187 14.30 9.62 15.57
CA SER A 187 14.47 8.40 16.36
C SER A 187 13.39 7.34 16.04
N SER A 188 13.78 6.08 16.17
CA SER A 188 13.05 4.85 15.83
C SER A 188 11.58 4.74 16.28
N HIS A 189 11.06 5.64 17.11
CA HIS A 189 9.66 5.61 17.56
C HIS A 189 8.68 6.37 16.65
N ILE A 190 9.15 7.03 15.59
CA ILE A 190 8.27 7.71 14.62
C ILE A 190 8.27 7.00 13.26
N GLY A 191 9.22 6.11 13.02
CA GLY A 191 9.31 5.26 11.85
C GLY A 191 9.01 3.80 12.15
N SER A 192 8.46 3.10 11.16
CA SER A 192 8.32 1.65 11.19
C SER A 192 9.46 1.03 10.39
N PRO A 193 10.04 -0.03 10.91
CA PRO A 193 11.08 -0.75 10.20
C PRO A 193 10.58 -1.35 8.90
N VAL A 194 11.44 -1.34 7.92
CA VAL A 194 11.17 -1.95 6.63
C VAL A 194 11.69 -3.39 6.62
N PHE A 195 10.83 -4.30 6.21
CA PHE A 195 11.20 -5.68 5.92
C PHE A 195 11.33 -5.87 4.41
N LEU A 196 12.42 -6.47 4.00
CA LEU A 196 12.61 -6.93 2.64
C LEU A 196 12.10 -8.36 2.55
N VAL A 197 11.09 -8.57 1.74
CA VAL A 197 10.51 -9.87 1.47
C VAL A 197 10.85 -10.28 0.05
N THR A 198 11.49 -11.43 -0.10
CA THR A 198 11.81 -12.03 -1.39
C THR A 198 11.09 -13.35 -1.51
N ALA A 199 10.25 -13.51 -2.51
CA ALA A 199 9.61 -14.78 -2.84
C ALA A 199 10.12 -15.28 -4.18
N LEU A 200 10.49 -16.55 -4.23
CA LEU A 200 10.89 -17.24 -5.45
C LEU A 200 9.88 -18.34 -5.76
N ALA A 201 9.21 -18.24 -6.90
CA ALA A 201 8.39 -19.30 -7.45
C ALA A 201 9.14 -20.01 -8.58
N LYS A 202 9.01 -21.35 -8.61
CA LYS A 202 9.65 -22.20 -9.64
C LYS A 202 8.69 -23.31 -10.02
N ASP A 203 8.61 -23.60 -11.31
CA ASP A 203 7.86 -24.75 -11.80
C ASP A 203 8.79 -25.95 -12.09
N PRO A 204 8.24 -27.16 -12.27
CA PRO A 204 9.02 -28.33 -12.63
C PRO A 204 9.75 -28.22 -13.97
N ALA A 205 9.29 -27.38 -14.89
CA ALA A 205 9.90 -27.13 -16.20
C ALA A 205 11.08 -26.13 -16.12
N GLY A 206 11.35 -25.57 -14.93
CA GLY A 206 12.48 -24.67 -14.69
C GLY A 206 12.17 -23.19 -14.86
N PHE A 207 10.93 -22.80 -15.18
CA PHE A 207 10.54 -21.40 -15.17
C PHE A 207 10.62 -20.85 -13.75
N ARG A 208 11.21 -19.66 -13.60
CA ARG A 208 11.38 -18.99 -12.31
C ARG A 208 10.84 -17.58 -12.40
N GLN A 209 10.23 -17.14 -11.30
CA GLN A 209 9.84 -15.76 -11.08
C GLN A 209 10.19 -15.37 -9.65
N ALA A 210 10.95 -14.31 -9.50
CA ALA A 210 11.26 -13.74 -8.20
C ALA A 210 10.47 -12.43 -8.02
N VAL A 211 9.94 -12.24 -6.83
CA VAL A 211 9.28 -11.01 -6.41
C VAL A 211 9.96 -10.50 -5.16
N ILE A 212 10.36 -9.24 -5.19
CA ILE A 212 10.92 -8.54 -4.03
C ILE A 212 9.98 -7.42 -3.66
N THR A 213 9.60 -7.36 -2.40
CA THR A 213 8.72 -6.31 -1.88
C THR A 213 9.24 -5.76 -0.57
N ASP A 214 9.14 -4.45 -0.43
CA ASP A 214 9.36 -3.77 0.84
C ASP A 214 8.03 -3.70 1.59
N ILE A 215 8.04 -4.14 2.82
CA ILE A 215 6.86 -4.19 3.69
C ILE A 215 7.18 -3.42 4.97
N ALA A 216 6.30 -2.50 5.33
CA ALA A 216 6.41 -1.75 6.58
C ALA A 216 5.01 -1.49 7.16
N ARG A 217 4.97 -1.17 8.45
CA ARG A 217 3.78 -0.63 9.09
C ARG A 217 3.65 0.84 8.73
N ILE A 218 2.44 1.34 8.56
CA ILE A 218 2.23 2.78 8.35
C ILE A 218 2.59 3.52 9.64
N PRO A 219 3.52 4.48 9.57
CA PRO A 219 3.90 5.27 10.73
C PRO A 219 2.84 6.32 11.05
N CYS A 220 2.76 6.69 12.34
CA CYS A 220 1.98 7.84 12.75
C CYS A 220 2.60 9.12 12.18
N PRO A 221 1.82 10.00 11.54
CA PRO A 221 2.34 11.31 11.13
C PRO A 221 2.78 12.11 12.37
N PRO A 222 3.83 12.94 12.25
CA PRO A 222 4.28 13.77 13.36
C PRO A 222 3.24 14.85 13.65
N LEU A 223 2.55 14.71 14.78
CA LEU A 223 1.53 15.66 15.20
C LEU A 223 2.17 16.93 15.75
N GLN A 224 1.64 18.09 15.40
CA GLN A 224 2.10 19.39 15.90
C GLN A 224 1.16 19.96 16.97
N ALA A 225 -0.13 19.61 16.88
CA ALA A 225 -1.16 20.08 17.77
C ALA A 225 -2.25 18.99 17.98
N ALA A 226 -3.04 19.14 19.03
CA ALA A 226 -4.25 18.33 19.19
C ALA A 226 -5.24 18.60 18.06
N LEU A 227 -5.38 19.87 17.68
CA LEU A 227 -6.10 20.29 16.47
C LEU A 227 -5.14 21.06 15.56
N PHE A 228 -4.90 20.55 14.36
CA PHE A 228 -4.12 21.21 13.33
C PHE A 228 -5.01 21.55 12.14
N SER A 229 -4.91 22.79 11.62
CA SER A 229 -5.63 23.25 10.43
C SER A 229 -4.70 24.00 9.49
N GLU A 230 -4.63 23.59 8.22
CA GLU A 230 -3.94 24.37 7.16
C GLU A 230 -4.76 25.59 6.70
N GLY A 231 -6.03 25.70 7.10
CA GLY A 231 -6.88 26.86 6.88
C GLY A 231 -7.11 27.65 8.17
N SER A 232 -7.93 28.68 8.10
CA SER A 232 -8.37 29.44 9.27
C SER A 232 -9.26 28.58 10.19
N VAL A 233 -9.30 28.92 11.46
CA VAL A 233 -10.19 28.29 12.45
C VAL A 233 -11.08 29.34 13.09
N GLN A 234 -12.40 29.10 13.06
CA GLN A 234 -13.38 29.95 13.70
C GLN A 234 -14.01 29.24 14.89
N ILE A 235 -13.91 29.83 16.06
CA ILE A 235 -14.50 29.35 17.32
C ILE A 235 -15.74 30.19 17.61
N LEU A 236 -16.92 29.56 17.48
CA LEU A 236 -18.21 30.22 17.71
C LEU A 236 -18.82 29.81 19.04
N GLY A 237 -18.55 28.59 19.50
CA GLY A 237 -19.09 28.06 20.76
C GLY A 237 -18.30 28.54 21.98
N SER A 238 -19.00 28.91 23.05
CA SER A 238 -18.38 29.26 24.34
C SER A 238 -17.90 28.06 25.17
N ALA A 239 -18.22 26.84 24.75
CA ALA A 239 -17.83 25.60 25.43
C ALA A 239 -16.90 24.74 24.59
N VAL A 240 -16.03 25.40 23.80
CA VAL A 240 -14.99 24.72 23.00
C VAL A 240 -13.72 24.59 23.83
N PHE A 241 -13.38 23.37 24.18
CA PHE A 241 -12.17 23.01 24.93
C PHE A 241 -11.24 22.20 24.05
N VAL A 242 -9.99 22.63 23.90
CA VAL A 242 -8.95 21.90 23.15
C VAL A 242 -7.70 21.83 24.01
N ASP A 243 -7.24 20.60 24.30
CA ASP A 243 -6.07 20.36 25.14
C ASP A 243 -5.02 19.52 24.41
N GLY A 244 -3.85 20.11 24.15
CA GLY A 244 -2.68 19.45 23.59
C GLY A 244 -1.78 18.78 24.63
N ASN A 245 -2.09 18.91 25.92
CA ASN A 245 -1.35 18.20 26.96
C ASN A 245 -1.68 16.72 26.90
N ASP A 246 -0.63 15.90 26.80
CA ASP A 246 -0.79 14.45 26.68
C ASP A 246 -1.40 13.85 27.94
N GLN A 247 -2.54 13.21 27.80
CA GLN A 247 -3.24 12.53 28.89
C GLN A 247 -2.65 11.14 29.20
N SER A 248 -1.73 10.65 28.36
CA SER A 248 -1.08 9.36 28.60
C SER A 248 -0.12 9.43 29.80
N ALA A 249 -0.19 8.45 30.69
CA ALA A 249 0.69 8.37 31.87
C ALA A 249 2.13 7.91 31.54
N LEU A 250 2.41 7.49 30.30
CA LEU A 250 3.62 6.74 29.96
C LEU A 250 4.78 7.58 29.44
N SER A 251 4.51 8.71 28.82
CA SER A 251 5.56 9.64 28.36
C SER A 251 4.85 10.92 27.85
N PRO A 252 4.70 11.93 28.69
CA PRO A 252 3.99 13.14 28.31
C PRO A 252 4.76 13.87 27.22
N SER A 253 4.34 13.67 25.98
CA SER A 253 4.78 14.45 24.83
C SER A 253 3.69 15.44 24.46
N SER A 254 3.56 16.50 25.27
CA SER A 254 2.55 17.53 25.02
C SER A 254 2.78 18.21 23.66
N LEU A 255 1.68 18.58 23.03
CA LEU A 255 1.60 19.30 21.77
C LEU A 255 0.98 20.68 21.97
N ASN A 256 1.05 21.52 20.95
CA ASN A 256 0.21 22.71 20.94
C ASN A 256 -1.27 22.31 21.03
N GLY A 257 -2.10 23.11 21.66
CA GLY A 257 -3.55 22.84 21.70
C GLY A 257 -4.13 22.96 20.30
N LEU A 258 -3.98 24.15 19.69
CA LEU A 258 -4.44 24.46 18.35
C LEU A 258 -3.31 25.08 17.53
N GLU A 259 -3.13 24.58 16.32
CA GLU A 259 -2.20 25.17 15.34
C GLU A 259 -2.92 25.43 14.01
N SER A 260 -2.77 26.64 13.49
CA SER A 260 -3.42 27.07 12.25
C SER A 260 -2.43 27.78 11.33
N GLN A 261 -2.49 27.53 10.02
CA GLN A 261 -1.77 28.31 9.02
C GLN A 261 -2.51 29.62 8.66
N GLY A 262 -3.84 29.63 8.86
CA GLY A 262 -4.67 30.83 8.76
C GLY A 262 -4.98 31.46 10.11
N ASP A 263 -5.93 32.37 10.13
CA ASP A 263 -6.34 33.09 11.33
C ASP A 263 -7.13 32.17 12.30
N ILE A 264 -6.95 32.39 13.59
CA ILE A 264 -7.82 31.85 14.65
C ILE A 264 -8.73 32.97 15.12
N MET A 265 -10.02 32.81 14.91
CA MET A 265 -11.06 33.80 15.22
C MET A 265 -11.98 33.28 16.32
N GLY A 266 -12.36 34.13 17.25
CA GLY A 266 -13.25 33.79 18.36
C GLY A 266 -12.54 33.64 19.70
N ASP A 267 -13.22 32.99 20.67
CA ASP A 267 -12.69 32.83 22.02
C ASP A 267 -11.78 31.61 22.15
N ALA A 268 -10.49 31.87 22.30
CA ALA A 268 -9.48 30.84 22.49
C ALA A 268 -9.09 30.59 23.97
N SER A 269 -9.86 31.13 24.94
CA SER A 269 -9.52 31.05 26.38
C SER A 269 -9.46 29.63 26.92
N GLN A 270 -10.15 28.68 26.31
CA GLN A 270 -10.20 27.28 26.70
C GLN A 270 -9.30 26.37 25.86
N ILE A 271 -8.31 26.96 25.20
CA ILE A 271 -7.30 26.20 24.46
C ILE A 271 -6.05 26.06 25.33
N HIS A 272 -5.61 24.85 25.55
CA HIS A 272 -4.45 24.50 26.37
C HIS A 272 -3.45 23.65 25.58
N GLY A 273 -2.18 23.72 25.95
CA GLY A 273 -1.13 22.92 25.33
C GLY A 273 0.27 23.38 25.69
N SER A 274 1.24 22.55 25.41
CA SER A 274 2.66 22.83 25.64
C SER A 274 3.46 22.42 24.39
N PRO A 275 4.32 23.28 23.84
CA PRO A 275 4.81 24.54 24.43
C PRO A 275 3.81 25.72 24.34
N LEU A 276 2.78 25.64 23.50
CA LEU A 276 1.84 26.74 23.29
C LEU A 276 0.38 26.26 23.34
N ALA A 277 -0.51 27.07 23.92
CA ALA A 277 -1.94 26.83 23.84
C ALA A 277 -2.38 26.87 22.37
N PHE A 278 -2.00 27.91 21.64
CA PHE A 278 -2.28 28.02 20.21
C PHE A 278 -1.11 28.67 19.46
N ARG A 279 -1.01 28.35 18.17
CA ARG A 279 0.01 28.89 17.26
C ARG A 279 -0.63 29.28 15.92
N PHE A 280 -0.34 30.51 15.50
CA PHE A 280 -0.72 31.05 14.21
C PHE A 280 0.42 30.88 13.21
N PHE A 281 0.07 30.78 11.92
CA PHE A 281 1.03 30.80 10.81
C PHE A 281 2.10 29.72 10.94
N SER A 282 1.67 28.50 11.12
CA SER A 282 2.58 27.35 11.07
C SER A 282 3.28 27.31 9.71
N SER A 283 4.60 27.18 9.73
CA SER A 283 5.36 26.85 8.52
C SER A 283 5.33 25.34 8.21
N TYR A 284 4.75 24.55 9.11
CA TYR A 284 4.63 23.11 8.94
C TYR A 284 3.39 22.78 8.13
N SER A 285 3.53 21.88 7.17
CA SER A 285 2.42 21.35 6.39
C SER A 285 2.51 19.83 6.26
N TYR A 286 1.38 19.21 6.01
CA TYR A 286 1.34 17.80 5.66
C TYR A 286 1.24 17.66 4.15
N GLU A 287 2.08 16.85 3.53
CA GLU A 287 1.88 16.48 2.12
C GLU A 287 0.66 15.54 2.04
N MET A 288 -0.54 16.15 2.10
CA MET A 288 -1.81 15.46 2.29
C MET A 288 -2.05 14.40 1.22
N ALA A 289 -1.67 14.67 -0.03
CA ALA A 289 -1.80 13.67 -1.10
C ALA A 289 -1.00 12.39 -0.81
N SER A 290 0.18 12.51 -0.23
CA SER A 290 0.99 11.35 0.19
C SER A 290 0.42 10.67 1.41
N LEU A 291 -0.09 11.43 2.40
CA LEU A 291 -0.78 10.86 3.56
C LEU A 291 -2.02 10.07 3.15
N LEU A 292 -2.88 10.65 2.34
CA LEU A 292 -4.08 9.97 1.86
C LEU A 292 -3.74 8.70 1.08
N LYS A 293 -2.68 8.73 0.26
CA LYS A 293 -2.22 7.54 -0.48
C LYS A 293 -1.79 6.41 0.45
N MET A 294 -1.15 6.74 1.59
CA MET A 294 -0.76 5.73 2.58
C MET A 294 -1.95 5.03 3.21
N PHE A 295 -3.04 5.77 3.45
CA PHE A 295 -4.22 5.28 4.16
C PHE A 295 -5.30 4.72 3.24
N ARG A 296 -5.15 4.80 1.92
CA ARG A 296 -6.14 4.24 0.98
C ARG A 296 -6.36 2.74 1.16
N PRO A 297 -7.52 2.23 0.79
CA PRO A 297 -7.74 0.79 0.71
C PRO A 297 -6.65 0.09 -0.15
N PRO A 298 -6.13 -1.08 0.26
CA PRO A 298 -6.67 -1.95 1.32
C PRO A 298 -6.15 -1.68 2.74
N VAL A 299 -5.38 -0.62 2.98
CA VAL A 299 -4.79 -0.33 4.30
C VAL A 299 -5.88 -0.01 5.31
N LEU A 300 -6.68 1.01 5.05
CA LEU A 300 -7.92 1.25 5.77
C LEU A 300 -9.09 0.65 5.01
N ARG A 301 -10.19 0.42 5.71
CA ARG A 301 -11.41 -0.08 5.08
C ARG A 301 -12.17 1.08 4.44
N ASP A 302 -12.56 0.88 3.19
CA ASP A 302 -13.45 1.80 2.49
C ASP A 302 -14.81 1.84 3.18
N VAL A 303 -15.33 3.04 3.42
CA VAL A 303 -16.65 3.26 4.03
C VAL A 303 -17.76 2.54 3.28
N GLU A 304 -17.67 2.45 1.97
CA GLU A 304 -18.68 1.76 1.14
C GLU A 304 -18.73 0.25 1.37
N ARG A 305 -17.62 -0.34 1.84
CA ARG A 305 -17.50 -1.78 2.14
C ARG A 305 -17.87 -2.14 3.57
N LEU A 306 -18.07 -1.11 4.40
CA LEU A 306 -18.52 -1.28 5.76
C LEU A 306 -20.04 -1.19 5.78
N ASN A 307 -20.70 -2.13 6.42
CA ASN A 307 -22.15 -2.09 6.60
C ASN A 307 -22.52 -1.07 7.69
N LEU A 308 -22.20 0.20 7.44
CA LEU A 308 -22.49 1.33 8.33
C LEU A 308 -23.76 2.03 7.85
N ASN A 309 -24.47 2.69 8.79
CA ASN A 309 -25.59 3.56 8.45
C ASN A 309 -25.10 4.86 7.76
N ILE A 310 -24.36 4.71 6.69
CA ILE A 310 -23.83 5.82 5.88
C ILE A 310 -24.37 5.66 4.48
N ALA A 311 -25.07 6.66 4.00
CA ALA A 311 -25.58 6.72 2.64
C ALA A 311 -24.71 7.62 1.77
N LYS A 312 -24.48 7.22 0.53
CA LYS A 312 -23.83 8.07 -0.45
C LYS A 312 -24.87 9.00 -1.07
N THR A 313 -24.71 10.30 -0.84
CA THR A 313 -25.66 11.35 -1.32
C THR A 313 -25.04 12.14 -2.48
N GLY A 314 -24.86 11.51 -3.64
CA GLY A 314 -24.25 12.14 -4.82
C GLY A 314 -22.79 11.77 -5.05
N ALA A 315 -22.09 12.50 -5.92
CA ALA A 315 -20.69 12.20 -6.26
C ALA A 315 -19.76 12.61 -5.12
N GLY A 316 -19.33 11.63 -4.32
CA GLY A 316 -18.31 11.85 -3.28
C GLY A 316 -18.81 12.45 -1.97
N ASN A 317 -20.11 12.43 -1.68
CA ASN A 317 -20.65 12.85 -0.40
C ASN A 317 -21.29 11.67 0.35
N TYR A 318 -21.01 11.59 1.65
CA TYR A 318 -21.48 10.53 2.52
C TYR A 318 -22.18 11.14 3.75
N GLU A 319 -23.34 10.62 4.06
CA GLU A 319 -24.14 11.10 5.20
C GLU A 319 -24.59 9.94 6.09
N GLY A 320 -24.56 10.15 7.40
CA GLY A 320 -24.96 9.13 8.36
C GLY A 320 -25.40 9.68 9.70
N THR A 321 -26.29 8.94 10.37
CA THR A 321 -26.76 9.26 11.71
C THR A 321 -26.68 8.02 12.60
N GLY A 322 -26.23 8.19 13.82
CA GLY A 322 -26.05 7.06 14.75
C GLY A 322 -24.99 6.05 14.26
N VAL A 323 -23.98 6.54 13.56
CA VAL A 323 -22.94 5.69 12.95
C VAL A 323 -21.91 5.30 14.02
N MET A 324 -21.48 4.04 13.99
CA MET A 324 -20.34 3.56 14.76
C MET A 324 -19.14 3.36 13.82
N LEU A 325 -18.24 4.34 13.79
CA LEU A 325 -17.02 4.30 12.99
C LEU A 325 -15.95 3.50 13.72
N GLY A 326 -15.40 2.49 13.06
CA GLY A 326 -14.24 1.77 13.58
C GLY A 326 -14.48 1.02 14.89
N ALA A 327 -15.67 0.44 15.10
CA ALA A 327 -15.93 -0.41 16.26
C ALA A 327 -14.93 -1.57 16.35
N LEU A 328 -14.45 -1.86 17.56
CA LEU A 328 -13.68 -3.08 17.82
C LEU A 328 -14.58 -4.28 17.50
N PRO A 329 -14.13 -5.26 16.70
CA PRO A 329 -14.84 -6.51 16.61
C PRO A 329 -14.90 -7.16 18.00
N ALA A 330 -15.98 -7.85 18.30
CA ALA A 330 -16.24 -8.50 19.59
C ALA A 330 -15.10 -9.42 20.08
N ASN A 331 -14.17 -9.77 19.21
CA ASN A 331 -13.02 -10.65 19.45
C ASN A 331 -11.67 -9.91 19.60
N GLY A 332 -11.66 -8.61 19.80
CA GLY A 332 -10.50 -7.88 20.35
C GLY A 332 -9.33 -7.57 19.42
N ASN A 333 -9.36 -7.92 18.15
CA ASN A 333 -8.09 -8.01 17.38
C ASN A 333 -7.82 -6.98 16.29
N VAL A 334 -8.74 -6.12 15.87
CA VAL A 334 -8.41 -5.08 14.88
C VAL A 334 -9.28 -3.85 15.06
N SER A 335 -8.68 -2.72 15.36
CA SER A 335 -9.31 -1.41 15.19
C SER A 335 -9.73 -1.23 13.74
N GLN A 336 -11.02 -1.01 13.48
CA GLN A 336 -11.52 -0.79 12.13
C GLN A 336 -11.33 0.67 11.75
N SER A 337 -10.16 1.01 11.28
CA SER A 337 -9.92 2.34 10.72
C SER A 337 -10.63 2.49 9.37
N VAL A 338 -11.17 3.69 9.13
CA VAL A 338 -12.10 3.97 8.03
C VAL A 338 -11.52 5.00 7.07
N TYR A 339 -11.62 4.72 5.78
CA TYR A 339 -11.30 5.66 4.71
C TYR A 339 -12.58 6.06 3.98
N VAL A 340 -12.75 7.37 3.76
CA VAL A 340 -13.88 7.96 3.02
C VAL A 340 -13.32 8.70 1.81
N ASP A 341 -13.65 8.24 0.61
CA ASP A 341 -13.21 8.92 -0.62
C ASP A 341 -14.19 10.01 -1.03
N GLY A 342 -14.21 11.09 -0.26
CA GLY A 342 -15.11 12.21 -0.42
C GLY A 342 -15.43 12.89 0.90
N SER A 343 -16.42 13.78 0.92
CA SER A 343 -16.86 14.49 2.12
C SER A 343 -17.76 13.62 2.99
N LEU A 344 -17.64 13.76 4.31
CA LEU A 344 -18.42 13.01 5.30
C LEU A 344 -19.20 13.95 6.20
N SER A 345 -20.52 13.75 6.30
CA SER A 345 -21.42 14.42 7.25
C SER A 345 -22.04 13.39 8.16
N ILE A 346 -21.77 13.47 9.46
CA ILE A 346 -22.31 12.54 10.46
C ILE A 346 -22.92 13.26 11.64
N SER A 347 -23.94 12.63 12.23
CA SER A 347 -24.61 13.15 13.43
C SER A 347 -24.85 12.04 14.45
N ASN A 348 -24.81 12.41 15.74
CA ASN A 348 -25.10 11.51 16.87
C ASN A 348 -24.38 10.17 16.74
N SER A 349 -23.09 10.22 16.52
CA SER A 349 -22.27 9.08 16.12
C SER A 349 -21.12 8.84 17.10
N SER A 350 -20.47 7.69 16.98
CA SER A 350 -19.30 7.36 17.80
C SER A 350 -18.28 6.58 16.97
N GLY A 351 -17.06 6.45 17.50
CA GLY A 351 -16.05 5.64 16.84
C GLY A 351 -14.71 5.58 17.54
N GLN A 352 -13.83 4.80 16.93
CA GLN A 352 -12.43 4.69 17.33
C GLN A 352 -11.57 4.25 16.15
N GLY A 353 -10.29 4.52 16.19
CA GLY A 353 -9.38 4.12 15.15
C GLY A 353 -8.75 5.31 14.43
N ILE A 354 -8.48 5.12 13.14
CA ILE A 354 -8.03 6.18 12.25
C ILE A 354 -9.16 6.47 11.26
N LEU A 355 -9.67 7.68 11.27
CA LEU A 355 -10.66 8.16 10.30
C LEU A 355 -9.96 9.06 9.29
N VAL A 356 -9.98 8.67 8.04
CA VAL A 356 -9.43 9.48 6.93
C VAL A 356 -10.56 9.87 5.99
N VAL A 357 -10.74 11.17 5.80
CA VAL A 357 -11.76 11.76 4.92
C VAL A 357 -11.07 12.54 3.80
N ASN A 358 -11.21 12.08 2.56
CA ASN A 358 -10.66 12.76 1.39
C ASN A 358 -11.59 13.87 0.89
N GLY A 359 -11.98 14.76 1.79
CA GLY A 359 -12.92 15.86 1.55
C GLY A 359 -13.22 16.59 2.86
N ASP A 360 -14.34 17.29 2.90
CA ASP A 360 -14.79 18.02 4.08
C ASP A 360 -15.39 17.07 5.13
N LEU A 361 -15.19 17.38 6.40
CA LEU A 361 -15.76 16.65 7.52
C LEU A 361 -16.74 17.53 8.29
N THR A 362 -18.00 17.09 8.38
CA THR A 362 -19.03 17.73 9.20
C THR A 362 -19.51 16.77 10.27
N ILE A 363 -19.43 17.18 11.53
CA ILE A 363 -19.93 16.42 12.68
C ILE A 363 -20.91 17.28 13.45
N SER A 364 -22.10 16.76 13.71
CA SER A 364 -23.15 17.46 14.45
C SER A 364 -23.76 16.60 15.55
N GLY A 365 -24.28 17.28 16.59
CA GLY A 365 -24.91 16.60 17.71
C GLY A 365 -23.92 16.00 18.69
N GLU A 366 -24.23 14.81 19.20
CA GLU A 366 -23.34 14.04 20.07
C GLU A 366 -22.35 13.22 19.24
N PHE A 367 -21.07 13.33 19.57
CA PHE A 367 -20.03 12.52 18.93
C PHE A 367 -18.93 12.15 19.91
N THR A 368 -18.57 10.87 19.96
CA THR A 368 -17.46 10.40 20.78
C THR A 368 -16.48 9.62 19.90
N TYR A 369 -15.21 10.03 19.89
CA TYR A 369 -14.18 9.38 19.08
C TYR A 369 -12.88 9.18 19.84
N GLN A 370 -12.20 8.04 19.58
CA GLN A 370 -10.89 7.72 20.15
C GLN A 370 -9.89 7.38 19.06
N GLY A 371 -8.92 8.27 18.82
CA GLY A 371 -7.89 8.03 17.81
C GLY A 371 -7.52 9.25 16.99
N LEU A 372 -7.18 9.04 15.72
CA LEU A 372 -6.72 10.09 14.82
C LEU A 372 -7.77 10.34 13.73
N ILE A 373 -8.13 11.60 13.55
CA ILE A 373 -8.97 12.06 12.44
C ILE A 373 -8.11 12.87 11.48
N ILE A 374 -8.13 12.51 10.20
CA ILE A 374 -7.41 13.21 9.13
C ILE A 374 -8.44 13.58 8.05
N THR A 375 -8.51 14.84 7.68
CA THR A 375 -9.36 15.30 6.58
C THR A 375 -8.59 16.15 5.59
N ASN A 376 -8.86 15.96 4.31
CA ASN A 376 -8.30 16.74 3.20
C ASN A 376 -9.17 17.95 2.85
N GLY A 377 -9.95 18.44 3.78
CA GLY A 377 -10.82 19.58 3.64
C GLY A 377 -11.03 20.29 4.96
N LYS A 378 -11.99 21.19 5.00
CA LYS A 378 -12.39 21.87 6.23
C LYS A 378 -13.09 20.92 7.20
N VAL A 379 -13.03 21.27 8.47
CA VAL A 379 -13.76 20.63 9.54
C VAL A 379 -14.86 21.55 10.06
N SER A 380 -16.06 21.01 10.20
CA SER A 380 -17.18 21.70 10.84
C SER A 380 -17.69 20.84 11.98
N LEU A 381 -17.41 21.25 13.22
CA LEU A 381 -17.88 20.59 14.43
C LEU A 381 -18.98 21.44 15.07
N ASN A 382 -20.18 20.86 15.22
CA ASN A 382 -21.32 21.52 15.87
C ASN A 382 -21.87 20.61 16.97
N GLY A 383 -21.33 20.77 18.17
CA GLY A 383 -21.68 19.96 19.33
C GLY A 383 -22.95 20.43 20.01
N THR A 384 -23.97 19.58 20.11
CA THR A 384 -25.20 19.84 20.87
C THR A 384 -25.40 18.77 21.94
N GLY A 385 -26.13 19.11 22.99
CA GLY A 385 -26.33 18.20 24.13
C GLY A 385 -25.03 17.88 24.88
N PRO A 386 -24.64 16.60 25.01
CA PRO A 386 -23.35 16.20 25.60
C PRO A 386 -22.13 16.67 24.79
N GLY A 387 -22.36 17.04 23.52
CA GLY A 387 -21.36 17.61 22.64
C GLY A 387 -20.46 16.61 21.93
N ILE A 388 -19.40 17.14 21.34
CA ILE A 388 -18.39 16.39 20.62
C ILE A 388 -17.21 16.15 21.54
N ARG A 389 -16.81 14.89 21.69
CA ARG A 389 -15.65 14.46 22.50
C ARG A 389 -14.69 13.66 21.64
N ILE A 390 -13.48 14.19 21.47
CA ILE A 390 -12.40 13.52 20.71
C ILE A 390 -11.23 13.30 21.66
N LEU A 391 -10.86 12.05 21.89
CA LEU A 391 -9.65 11.67 22.60
C LEU A 391 -8.61 11.21 21.57
N GLY A 392 -7.62 12.07 21.31
CA GLY A 392 -6.63 11.82 20.27
C GLY A 392 -6.19 13.09 19.57
N ALA A 393 -6.28 13.16 18.24
CA ALA A 393 -5.94 14.35 17.47
C ALA A 393 -6.79 14.49 16.22
N LEU A 394 -6.85 15.72 15.69
CA LEU A 394 -7.53 16.05 14.45
C LEU A 394 -6.61 16.87 13.55
N LEU A 395 -6.38 16.38 12.32
CA LEU A 395 -5.64 17.05 11.25
C LEU A 395 -6.60 17.47 10.15
N ALA A 396 -6.75 18.77 9.93
CA ALA A 396 -7.52 19.34 8.83
C ALA A 396 -6.56 19.99 7.82
N SER A 397 -6.57 19.51 6.59
CA SER A 397 -5.87 20.14 5.49
C SER A 397 -6.87 20.97 4.69
N SER A 398 -6.42 22.06 4.14
CA SER A 398 -7.20 22.85 3.20
C SER A 398 -6.46 22.84 1.88
N VAL A 399 -7.03 22.18 0.88
CA VAL A 399 -6.43 22.05 -0.46
C VAL A 399 -5.97 23.38 -1.07
N ASN A 400 -6.45 24.50 -0.54
CA ASN A 400 -6.10 25.84 -1.03
C ASN A 400 -5.80 26.88 0.08
N GLY A 401 -5.64 26.47 1.36
CA GLY A 401 -5.35 27.40 2.46
C GLY A 401 -6.44 28.44 2.78
N SER A 402 -7.53 28.44 2.01
CA SER A 402 -8.59 29.47 2.09
C SER A 402 -9.87 29.00 2.81
N GLN A 403 -9.93 27.75 3.22
CA GLN A 403 -11.11 27.22 3.89
C GLN A 403 -11.04 27.46 5.39
N THR A 404 -12.18 27.81 5.98
CA THR A 404 -12.29 28.02 7.42
C THR A 404 -12.94 26.82 8.07
N SER A 405 -12.23 26.19 9.02
CA SER A 405 -12.79 25.18 9.91
C SER A 405 -13.60 25.88 11.01
N VAL A 406 -14.73 25.29 11.39
CA VAL A 406 -15.67 25.89 12.34
C VAL A 406 -15.84 24.96 13.56
N LEU A 407 -15.66 25.54 14.74
CA LEU A 407 -15.91 24.88 16.03
C LEU A 407 -17.07 25.61 16.73
N ASP A 408 -18.22 24.94 16.84
CA ASP A 408 -19.43 25.51 17.42
C ASP A 408 -20.03 24.58 18.47
N GLY A 409 -20.69 25.18 19.45
CA GLY A 409 -21.36 24.45 20.56
C GLY A 409 -20.40 23.86 21.59
N THR A 410 -20.69 22.65 22.06
CA THR A 410 -19.91 21.96 23.11
C THR A 410 -18.91 21.01 22.43
N ILE A 411 -17.61 21.31 22.55
CA ILE A 411 -16.54 20.51 21.97
C ILE A 411 -15.46 20.28 23.03
N ASN A 412 -15.03 19.03 23.16
CA ASN A 412 -13.92 18.62 24.01
C ASN A 412 -12.96 17.74 23.20
N LEU A 413 -11.83 18.33 22.76
CA LEU A 413 -10.78 17.64 22.04
C LEU A 413 -9.53 17.59 22.90
N VAL A 414 -9.11 16.39 23.27
CA VAL A 414 -8.00 16.15 24.19
C VAL A 414 -7.00 15.21 23.57
N TYR A 415 -5.74 15.61 23.57
CA TYR A 415 -4.65 14.80 23.04
C TYR A 415 -4.32 13.62 23.94
N ASP A 416 -4.17 12.45 23.32
CA ASP A 416 -3.69 11.23 23.99
C ASP A 416 -2.82 10.43 23.03
N SER A 417 -1.52 10.45 23.26
CA SER A 417 -0.52 9.79 22.44
C SER A 417 -0.66 8.26 22.47
N LEU A 418 -1.04 7.69 23.60
CA LEU A 418 -1.20 6.24 23.75
C LEU A 418 -2.40 5.71 22.97
N VAL A 419 -3.52 6.46 22.99
CA VAL A 419 -4.70 6.11 22.20
C VAL A 419 -4.35 6.10 20.71
N ILE A 420 -3.69 7.13 20.22
CA ILE A 420 -3.27 7.21 18.82
C ILE A 420 -2.30 6.08 18.46
N ARG A 421 -1.26 5.88 19.28
CA ARG A 421 -0.26 4.83 19.07
C ARG A 421 -0.89 3.44 18.95
N LYS A 422 -1.83 3.11 19.83
CA LYS A 422 -2.57 1.83 19.77
C LYS A 422 -3.29 1.63 18.43
N GLN A 423 -3.82 2.70 17.84
CA GLN A 423 -4.47 2.60 16.53
C GLN A 423 -3.47 2.24 15.43
N PHE A 424 -2.30 2.89 15.42
CA PHE A 424 -1.24 2.58 14.45
C PHE A 424 -0.64 1.19 14.68
N ASP A 425 -0.46 0.76 15.92
CA ASP A 425 0.03 -0.58 16.26
C ASP A 425 -0.93 -1.68 15.80
N SER A 426 -2.21 -1.37 15.67
CA SER A 426 -3.23 -2.29 15.14
C SER A 426 -3.25 -2.40 13.62
N LEU A 427 -2.62 -1.47 12.90
CA LEU A 427 -2.58 -1.52 11.43
C LEU A 427 -1.76 -2.71 10.92
N LEU A 428 -2.24 -3.28 9.83
CA LEU A 428 -1.51 -4.32 9.13
C LEU A 428 -0.27 -3.74 8.44
N TYR A 429 0.75 -4.56 8.32
CA TYR A 429 1.89 -4.25 7.44
C TYR A 429 1.41 -4.07 6.01
N THR A 430 1.97 -3.10 5.32
CA THR A 430 1.62 -2.78 3.95
C THR A 430 2.82 -2.86 3.03
N ARG A 431 2.55 -3.12 1.76
CA ARG A 431 3.56 -3.08 0.70
C ARG A 431 3.86 -1.62 0.36
N ILE A 432 5.10 -1.20 0.52
CA ILE A 432 5.55 0.17 0.22
C ILE A 432 6.37 0.26 -1.06
N ALA A 433 6.98 -0.85 -1.49
CA ALA A 433 7.63 -0.97 -2.80
C ALA A 433 7.52 -2.39 -3.32
N PHE A 434 7.61 -2.54 -4.65
CA PHE A 434 7.48 -3.82 -5.34
C PHE A 434 8.42 -3.86 -6.54
N ARG A 435 9.06 -5.02 -6.76
CA ARG A 435 9.87 -5.33 -7.95
C ARG A 435 9.65 -6.79 -8.32
N ASP A 436 9.49 -7.06 -9.59
CA ASP A 436 9.48 -8.39 -10.21
C ASP A 436 10.74 -8.59 -11.06
N PHE A 437 11.27 -9.83 -11.09
CA PHE A 437 12.49 -10.20 -11.81
C PHE A 437 12.30 -11.52 -12.56
#